data_d73407c13d044d7682e3a1a9cc57c4e5
#
_entry.id   d73407c13d044d7682e3a1a9cc57c4e5
#
_cell.length_a   1.000
_cell.length_b   1.000
_cell.length_c   1.000
_cell.angle_alpha   90.00
_cell.angle_beta   90.00
_cell.angle_gamma   90.00
#
_symmetry.space_group_name_H-M   'P 1'
#
loop_
_entity.id
_entity.type
_entity.pdbx_description
1 polymer ?
#
loop_
_entity_poly.entity_id
_entity_poly.type
_entity_poly.pdbx_seq_one_letter_code
_entity_poly.pdbx_strand_id
1 'polypeptide(L)'
;SRGLGDVYKRQWFVSAQTGDGLAELKSALAAAMPEGPWHYPEDQVSDATERALASEVTREQLYLQLHAELPYASTVETEKYSEREDGSVEIHQQILVERPTQRAIVLGKGGVRIRDIGARARTELAGILGVPVHLYLHVKVKPGWDEDREIYRDIGLDWVE
;
A
#
# COMPACT_ATOMS: atom_id res chain seq x y z
N SER A 1 0.81 -5.97 -41.00
CA SER A 1 1.85 -6.40 -40.03
C SER A 1 2.50 -5.16 -39.47
N ARG A 2 2.21 -4.81 -38.21
CA ARG A 2 2.95 -3.79 -37.46
C ARG A 2 4.34 -4.35 -37.20
N GLY A 3 5.36 -3.79 -37.89
CA GLY A 3 6.70 -4.24 -37.81
C GLY A 3 7.28 -4.02 -36.40
N LEU A 4 8.14 -4.92 -35.91
CA LEU A 4 8.89 -4.83 -34.66
C LEU A 4 9.62 -3.48 -34.46
N GLY A 5 9.89 -2.74 -35.54
CA GLY A 5 10.51 -1.41 -35.49
C GLY A 5 9.68 -0.31 -34.80
N ASP A 6 8.36 -0.49 -34.67
CA ASP A 6 7.51 0.51 -33.98
C ASP A 6 7.47 0.30 -32.45
N VAL A 7 7.80 -0.90 -31.98
CA VAL A 7 7.81 -1.22 -30.55
C VAL A 7 8.98 -0.51 -29.84
N TYR A 8 10.14 -0.39 -30.49
CA TYR A 8 11.33 0.22 -29.91
C TYR A 8 11.32 1.75 -29.92
N LYS A 9 10.47 2.40 -30.67
CA LYS A 9 10.38 3.87 -30.76
C LYS A 9 9.69 4.52 -29.54
N ARG A 10 9.18 3.72 -28.61
CA ARG A 10 8.44 4.18 -27.40
C ARG A 10 9.06 3.63 -26.12
N GLN A 11 10.38 3.55 -26.05
CA GLN A 11 11.10 3.10 -24.86
C GLN A 11 11.74 4.29 -24.14
N TRP A 12 11.58 4.30 -22.82
CA TRP A 12 12.21 5.24 -21.91
C TRP A 12 13.04 4.47 -20.89
N PHE A 13 14.28 4.90 -20.72
CA PHE A 13 15.12 4.38 -19.66
C PHE A 13 14.86 5.21 -18.41
N VAL A 14 14.37 4.56 -17.35
CA VAL A 14 14.03 5.20 -16.10
C VAL A 14 14.64 4.46 -14.92
N SER A 15 14.96 5.19 -13.87
CA SER A 15 15.35 4.64 -12.58
C SER A 15 14.35 5.09 -11.52
N ALA A 16 13.58 4.16 -10.97
CA ALA A 16 12.68 4.45 -9.86
C ALA A 16 13.41 4.89 -8.59
N GLN A 17 14.67 4.43 -8.42
CA GLN A 17 15.48 4.76 -7.26
C GLN A 17 16.05 6.19 -7.30
N THR A 18 16.51 6.64 -8.45
CA THR A 18 17.16 7.97 -8.62
C THR A 18 16.21 9.02 -9.19
N GLY A 19 15.11 8.60 -9.81
CA GLY A 19 14.19 9.50 -10.52
C GLY A 19 14.66 9.85 -11.96
N ASP A 20 15.81 9.32 -12.40
CA ASP A 20 16.32 9.60 -13.74
C ASP A 20 15.32 9.14 -14.81
N GLY A 21 15.07 9.98 -15.82
CA GLY A 21 14.18 9.73 -16.93
C GLY A 21 12.69 9.79 -16.59
N LEU A 22 12.29 9.99 -15.33
CA LEU A 22 10.85 10.04 -14.94
C LEU A 22 10.15 11.30 -15.47
N ALA A 23 10.85 12.43 -15.54
CA ALA A 23 10.26 13.68 -16.04
C ALA A 23 9.91 13.57 -17.52
N GLU A 24 10.81 12.99 -18.31
CA GLU A 24 10.62 12.75 -19.74
C GLU A 24 9.50 11.75 -19.99
N LEU A 25 9.44 10.65 -19.19
CA LEU A 25 8.37 9.67 -19.27
C LEU A 25 7.01 10.31 -18.95
N LYS A 26 6.90 11.10 -17.88
CA LYS A 26 5.68 11.81 -17.51
C LYS A 26 5.21 12.74 -18.62
N SER A 27 6.14 13.53 -19.19
CA SER A 27 5.81 14.43 -20.29
C SER A 27 5.33 13.70 -21.54
N ALA A 28 5.97 12.58 -21.87
CA ALA A 28 5.58 11.76 -23.03
C ALA A 28 4.22 11.09 -22.82
N LEU A 29 3.92 10.62 -21.62
CA LEU A 29 2.62 10.06 -21.25
C LEU A 29 1.53 11.13 -21.33
N ALA A 30 1.76 12.31 -20.74
CA ALA A 30 0.82 13.42 -20.77
C ALA A 30 0.50 13.85 -22.23
N ALA A 31 1.51 13.93 -23.08
CA ALA A 31 1.32 14.26 -24.50
C ALA A 31 0.59 13.17 -25.30
N ALA A 32 0.59 11.93 -24.82
CA ALA A 32 -0.08 10.81 -25.47
C ALA A 32 -1.53 10.60 -24.99
N MET A 33 -1.93 11.26 -23.89
CA MET A 33 -3.30 11.14 -23.37
C MET A 33 -4.27 11.95 -24.23
N PRO A 34 -5.47 11.40 -24.52
CA PRO A 34 -6.53 12.17 -25.16
C PRO A 34 -7.05 13.25 -24.20
N GLU A 35 -7.47 14.37 -24.76
CA GLU A 35 -8.23 15.37 -23.99
C GLU A 35 -9.58 14.78 -23.57
N GLY A 36 -9.96 14.98 -22.32
CA GLY A 36 -11.21 14.46 -21.76
C GLY A 36 -11.59 15.14 -20.46
N PRO A 37 -12.80 14.85 -19.95
CA PRO A 37 -13.21 15.36 -18.65
C PRO A 37 -12.34 14.77 -17.54
N TRP A 38 -12.15 15.53 -16.47
CA TRP A 38 -11.56 15.03 -15.25
C TRP A 38 -12.46 13.95 -14.63
N HIS A 39 -11.91 12.78 -14.36
CA HIS A 39 -12.64 11.68 -13.73
C HIS A 39 -12.66 11.80 -12.19
N TYR A 40 -11.71 12.54 -11.62
CA TYR A 40 -11.56 12.78 -10.20
C TYR A 40 -11.46 14.29 -9.94
N PRO A 41 -11.81 14.78 -8.71
CA PRO A 41 -11.50 16.13 -8.26
C PRO A 41 -10.00 16.45 -8.34
N GLU A 42 -9.63 17.73 -8.37
CA GLU A 42 -8.23 18.17 -8.53
C GLU A 42 -7.30 17.67 -7.41
N ASP A 43 -7.84 17.44 -6.22
CA ASP A 43 -7.17 16.94 -5.02
C ASP A 43 -7.15 15.40 -4.92
N GLN A 44 -7.83 14.71 -5.85
CA GLN A 44 -7.90 13.24 -5.86
C GLN A 44 -7.22 12.67 -7.11
N VAL A 45 -6.18 11.86 -6.91
CA VAL A 45 -5.39 11.26 -8.00
C VAL A 45 -5.94 9.90 -8.46
N SER A 46 -6.66 9.20 -7.58
CA SER A 46 -7.22 7.86 -7.83
C SER A 46 -8.46 7.60 -6.98
N ASP A 47 -9.16 6.50 -7.25
CA ASP A 47 -10.25 5.97 -6.44
C ASP A 47 -9.78 5.19 -5.20
N ALA A 48 -8.47 5.03 -5.03
CA ALA A 48 -7.92 4.39 -3.85
C ALA A 48 -8.26 5.22 -2.60
N THR A 49 -8.95 4.61 -1.66
CA THR A 49 -9.33 5.25 -0.41
C THR A 49 -8.11 5.46 0.49
N GLU A 50 -8.16 6.45 1.37
CA GLU A 50 -7.11 6.66 2.39
C GLU A 50 -6.94 5.43 3.31
N ARG A 51 -8.01 4.64 3.48
CA ARG A 51 -7.95 3.36 4.18
C ARG A 51 -7.05 2.35 3.48
N ALA A 52 -7.18 2.23 2.15
CA ALA A 52 -6.35 1.35 1.34
C ALA A 52 -4.90 1.83 1.32
N LEU A 53 -4.68 3.13 1.16
CA LEU A 53 -3.35 3.74 1.25
C LEU A 53 -2.68 3.43 2.61
N ALA A 54 -3.42 3.58 3.70
CA ALA A 54 -2.91 3.29 5.04
C ALA A 54 -2.53 1.80 5.21
N SER A 55 -3.31 0.89 4.63
CA SER A 55 -2.98 -0.55 4.63
C SER A 55 -1.70 -0.82 3.85
N GLU A 56 -1.53 -0.22 2.67
CA GLU A 56 -0.36 -0.43 1.83
C GLU A 56 0.93 0.12 2.45
N VAL A 57 0.89 1.29 3.08
CA VAL A 57 2.05 1.85 3.80
C VAL A 57 2.48 0.92 4.94
N THR A 58 1.54 0.38 5.71
CA THR A 58 1.86 -0.58 6.78
C THR A 58 2.36 -1.91 6.20
N ARG A 59 1.80 -2.38 5.09
CA ARG A 59 2.23 -3.59 4.39
C ARG A 59 3.66 -3.44 3.85
N GLU A 60 4.02 -2.27 3.33
CA GLU A 60 5.39 -1.96 2.91
C GLU A 60 6.37 -2.07 4.09
N GLN A 61 6.04 -1.54 5.25
CA GLN A 61 6.88 -1.66 6.44
C GLN A 61 7.02 -3.11 6.93
N LEU A 62 5.98 -3.93 6.77
CA LEU A 62 6.08 -5.38 6.98
C LEU A 62 7.07 -6.01 6.01
N TYR A 63 6.95 -5.68 4.73
CA TYR A 63 7.81 -6.20 3.66
C TYR A 63 9.28 -5.86 3.89
N LEU A 64 9.58 -4.64 4.30
CA LEU A 64 10.94 -4.17 4.54
C LEU A 64 11.60 -4.77 5.80
N GLN A 65 10.80 -5.17 6.80
CA GLN A 65 11.30 -5.63 8.11
C GLN A 65 11.17 -7.12 8.34
N LEU A 66 10.39 -7.81 7.54
CA LEU A 66 10.27 -9.27 7.58
C LEU A 66 11.12 -9.89 6.48
N HIS A 67 11.48 -11.16 6.65
CA HIS A 67 12.34 -11.89 5.73
C HIS A 67 11.68 -13.18 5.23
N ALA A 68 12.29 -13.78 4.19
CA ALA A 68 11.84 -14.98 3.53
C ALA A 68 10.41 -14.85 2.97
N GLU A 69 9.57 -15.85 3.14
CA GLU A 69 8.19 -15.90 2.62
C GLU A 69 7.17 -15.12 3.45
N LEU A 70 7.51 -14.69 4.66
CA LEU A 70 6.56 -14.09 5.59
C LEU A 70 5.90 -12.79 5.09
N PRO A 71 6.61 -11.89 4.37
CA PRO A 71 5.97 -10.72 3.77
C PRO A 71 4.82 -11.08 2.81
N TYR A 72 4.95 -12.19 2.09
CA TYR A 72 3.95 -12.67 1.13
C TYR A 72 2.83 -13.49 1.79
N ALA A 73 3.10 -14.01 2.98
CA ALA A 73 2.15 -14.78 3.78
C ALA A 73 1.44 -13.93 4.85
N SER A 74 1.39 -12.62 4.63
CA SER A 74 0.71 -11.68 5.51
C SER A 74 0.03 -10.56 4.72
N THR A 75 -1.06 -10.04 5.25
CA THR A 75 -1.72 -8.85 4.71
C THR A 75 -2.10 -7.89 5.83
N VAL A 76 -2.47 -6.66 5.45
CA VAL A 76 -2.90 -5.63 6.38
C VAL A 76 -4.30 -5.19 6.01
N GLU A 77 -5.20 -5.22 6.97
CA GLU A 77 -6.57 -4.75 6.83
C GLU A 77 -6.80 -3.55 7.76
N THR A 78 -7.36 -2.47 7.23
CA THR A 78 -7.74 -1.31 8.04
C THR A 78 -9.15 -1.50 8.57
N GLU A 79 -9.29 -1.78 9.87
CA GLU A 79 -10.59 -1.97 10.53
C GLU A 79 -11.31 -0.64 10.76
N LYS A 80 -10.55 0.38 11.19
CA LYS A 80 -11.07 1.72 11.48
C LYS A 80 -10.16 2.80 10.92
N TYR A 81 -10.77 3.77 10.26
CA TYR A 81 -10.13 5.02 9.84
C TYR A 81 -11.08 6.17 10.22
N SER A 82 -10.65 7.10 11.01
CA SER A 82 -11.50 8.22 11.45
C SER A 82 -10.66 9.46 11.74
N GLU A 83 -11.17 10.60 11.30
CA GLU A 83 -10.66 11.90 11.70
C GLU A 83 -11.11 12.21 13.13
N ARG A 84 -10.24 12.86 13.89
CA ARG A 84 -10.48 13.31 15.25
C ARG A 84 -10.79 14.81 15.25
N GLU A 85 -11.40 15.29 16.32
CA GLU A 85 -11.74 16.71 16.49
C GLU A 85 -10.52 17.65 16.46
N ASP A 86 -9.34 17.15 16.81
CA ASP A 86 -8.08 17.88 16.78
C ASP A 86 -7.40 17.91 15.39
N GLY A 87 -8.07 17.37 14.35
CA GLY A 87 -7.54 17.26 12.99
C GLY A 87 -6.53 16.14 12.80
N SER A 88 -6.27 15.32 13.79
CA SER A 88 -5.45 14.10 13.64
C SER A 88 -6.28 12.93 13.12
N VAL A 89 -5.60 11.92 12.57
CA VAL A 89 -6.25 10.70 12.06
C VAL A 89 -5.95 9.52 12.98
N GLU A 90 -7.01 8.77 13.31
CA GLU A 90 -6.93 7.53 14.09
C GLU A 90 -7.17 6.32 13.18
N ILE A 91 -6.19 5.40 13.14
CA ILE A 91 -6.19 4.22 12.29
C ILE A 91 -5.98 2.98 13.14
N HIS A 92 -6.88 2.01 13.01
CA HIS A 92 -6.73 0.68 13.60
C HIS A 92 -6.58 -0.34 12.48
N GLN A 93 -5.52 -1.14 12.56
CA GLN A 93 -5.22 -2.16 11.55
C GLN A 93 -4.93 -3.50 12.18
N GLN A 94 -5.37 -4.55 11.48
CA GLN A 94 -4.97 -5.92 11.77
C GLN A 94 -4.01 -6.45 10.72
N ILE A 95 -2.94 -7.06 11.19
CA ILE A 95 -1.99 -7.80 10.36
C ILE A 95 -2.45 -9.25 10.40
N LEU A 96 -2.90 -9.78 9.27
CA LEU A 96 -3.35 -11.16 9.14
C LEU A 96 -2.18 -12.06 8.76
N VAL A 97 -2.10 -13.20 9.42
CA VAL A 97 -1.11 -14.25 9.15
C VAL A 97 -1.77 -15.62 9.23
N GLU A 98 -1.24 -16.61 8.52
CA GLU A 98 -1.75 -17.97 8.45
C GLU A 98 -1.59 -18.76 9.77
N ARG A 99 -0.46 -18.57 10.47
CA ARG A 99 -0.02 -19.47 11.53
C ARG A 99 0.43 -18.75 12.79
N PRO A 100 0.27 -19.36 13.99
CA PRO A 100 0.76 -18.78 15.25
C PRO A 100 2.27 -18.51 15.27
N THR A 101 3.06 -19.32 14.58
CA THR A 101 4.51 -19.11 14.45
C THR A 101 4.84 -17.82 13.69
N GLN A 102 4.10 -17.52 12.64
CA GLN A 102 4.24 -16.25 11.89
C GLN A 102 3.84 -15.05 12.74
N ARG A 103 2.76 -15.17 13.51
CA ARG A 103 2.37 -14.14 14.50
C ARG A 103 3.51 -13.82 15.47
N ALA A 104 4.17 -14.85 16.01
CA ALA A 104 5.30 -14.66 16.92
C ALA A 104 6.47 -13.92 16.25
N ILE A 105 6.73 -14.19 14.98
CA ILE A 105 7.78 -13.51 14.19
C ILE A 105 7.42 -12.04 13.95
N VAL A 106 6.17 -11.73 13.57
CA VAL A 106 5.70 -10.35 13.36
C VAL A 106 5.74 -9.55 14.65
N LEU A 107 5.33 -10.13 15.77
CA LEU A 107 5.42 -9.48 17.08
C LEU A 107 6.88 -9.20 17.47
N GLY A 108 7.77 -10.17 17.25
CA GLY A 108 9.14 -10.14 17.75
C GLY A 108 9.23 -10.30 19.27
N LYS A 109 10.44 -10.42 19.80
CA LYS A 109 10.67 -10.59 21.23
C LYS A 109 10.15 -9.38 22.03
N GLY A 110 9.18 -9.61 22.91
CA GLY A 110 8.55 -8.54 23.69
C GLY A 110 7.81 -7.48 22.86
N GLY A 111 7.37 -7.80 21.62
CA GLY A 111 6.64 -6.88 20.77
C GLY A 111 7.51 -5.78 20.12
N VAL A 112 8.84 -5.95 20.09
CA VAL A 112 9.75 -4.93 19.54
C VAL A 112 9.51 -4.72 18.05
N ARG A 113 9.33 -5.81 17.28
CA ARG A 113 9.19 -5.69 15.82
C ARG A 113 7.90 -5.01 15.39
N ILE A 114 6.76 -5.42 15.93
CA ILE A 114 5.49 -4.75 15.62
C ILE A 114 5.49 -3.27 16.02
N ARG A 115 6.18 -2.93 17.10
CA ARG A 115 6.35 -1.54 17.54
C ARG A 115 7.18 -0.73 16.55
N ASP A 116 8.25 -1.31 16.01
CA ASP A 116 9.11 -0.66 15.01
C ASP A 116 8.37 -0.50 13.68
N ILE A 117 7.66 -1.54 13.22
CA ILE A 117 6.77 -1.48 12.05
C ILE A 117 5.76 -0.33 12.20
N GLY A 118 5.05 -0.30 13.32
CA GLY A 118 4.05 0.74 13.58
C GLY A 118 4.64 2.15 13.69
N ALA A 119 5.84 2.30 14.26
CA ALA A 119 6.50 3.59 14.36
C ALA A 119 6.86 4.14 12.97
N ARG A 120 7.43 3.32 12.10
CA ARG A 120 7.80 3.71 10.72
C ARG A 120 6.57 3.99 9.88
N ALA A 121 5.59 3.09 9.86
CA ALA A 121 4.33 3.28 9.14
C ALA A 121 3.62 4.56 9.57
N ARG A 122 3.54 4.85 10.87
CA ARG A 122 2.94 6.09 11.38
C ARG A 122 3.67 7.34 10.90
N THR A 123 5.02 7.32 10.90
CA THR A 123 5.82 8.47 10.44
C THR A 123 5.58 8.74 8.97
N GLU A 124 5.56 7.70 8.17
CA GLU A 124 5.33 7.79 6.73
C GLU A 124 3.90 8.25 6.40
N LEU A 125 2.90 7.67 7.06
CA LEU A 125 1.50 8.10 6.93
C LEU A 125 1.31 9.57 7.31
N ALA A 126 1.91 10.01 8.40
CA ALA A 126 1.84 11.42 8.81
C ALA A 126 2.47 12.36 7.75
N GLY A 127 3.54 11.92 7.08
CA GLY A 127 4.15 12.65 5.98
C GLY A 127 3.27 12.72 4.73
N ILE A 128 2.60 11.62 4.38
CA ILE A 128 1.73 11.54 3.21
C ILE A 128 0.43 12.33 3.43
N LEU A 129 -0.22 12.13 4.58
CA LEU A 129 -1.51 12.76 4.92
C LEU A 129 -1.38 14.23 5.36
N GLY A 130 -0.17 14.67 5.73
CA GLY A 130 0.08 16.05 6.20
C GLY A 130 -0.51 16.36 7.59
N VAL A 131 -0.98 15.35 8.32
CA VAL A 131 -1.61 15.46 9.65
C VAL A 131 -1.02 14.46 10.64
N PRO A 132 -1.13 14.68 11.96
CA PRO A 132 -0.72 13.69 12.94
C PRO A 132 -1.53 12.39 12.84
N VAL A 133 -0.86 11.25 12.94
CA VAL A 133 -1.48 9.92 12.83
C VAL A 133 -1.33 9.13 14.12
N HIS A 134 -2.44 8.55 14.59
CA HIS A 134 -2.51 7.58 15.67
C HIS A 134 -2.74 6.19 15.08
N LEU A 135 -1.68 5.40 14.94
CA LEU A 135 -1.73 4.07 14.35
C LEU A 135 -1.69 2.98 15.43
N TYR A 136 -2.69 2.12 15.43
CA TYR A 136 -2.83 0.96 16.31
C TYR A 136 -2.79 -0.31 15.48
N LEU A 137 -1.79 -1.17 15.77
CA LEU A 137 -1.59 -2.43 15.07
C LEU A 137 -1.82 -3.62 16.01
N HIS A 138 -2.52 -4.64 15.53
CA HIS A 138 -2.56 -5.94 16.17
C HIS A 138 -2.34 -7.07 15.15
N VAL A 139 -1.90 -8.24 15.61
CA VAL A 139 -1.63 -9.40 14.75
C VAL A 139 -2.65 -10.48 15.03
N LYS A 140 -3.37 -10.89 14.01
CA LYS A 140 -4.40 -11.93 14.08
C LYS A 140 -4.00 -13.13 13.23
N VAL A 141 -4.18 -14.32 13.77
CA VAL A 141 -4.05 -15.57 13.01
C VAL A 141 -5.40 -15.84 12.35
N LYS A 142 -5.43 -15.85 11.03
CA LYS A 142 -6.61 -16.15 10.20
C LYS A 142 -6.18 -17.11 9.09
N PRO A 143 -6.30 -18.44 9.31
CA PRO A 143 -6.03 -19.42 8.27
C PRO A 143 -6.91 -19.19 7.04
N GLY A 144 -6.34 -19.28 5.84
CA GLY A 144 -7.05 -19.07 4.57
C GLY A 144 -7.43 -17.61 4.30
N TRP A 145 -6.74 -16.65 4.89
CA TRP A 145 -7.02 -15.23 4.63
C TRP A 145 -6.82 -14.85 3.15
N ASP A 146 -5.92 -15.53 2.46
CA ASP A 146 -5.61 -15.35 1.05
C ASP A 146 -6.69 -15.89 0.10
N GLU A 147 -7.62 -16.69 0.61
CA GLU A 147 -8.81 -17.18 -0.11
C GLU A 147 -10.10 -16.43 0.31
N ASP A 148 -9.98 -15.40 1.14
CA ASP A 148 -11.13 -14.65 1.66
C ASP A 148 -11.59 -13.58 0.64
N ARG A 149 -12.80 -13.76 0.11
CA ARG A 149 -13.40 -12.85 -0.90
C ARG A 149 -13.59 -11.41 -0.40
N GLU A 150 -13.78 -11.20 0.90
CA GLU A 150 -13.93 -9.86 1.47
C GLU A 150 -12.61 -9.09 1.37
N ILE A 151 -11.49 -9.74 1.66
CA ILE A 151 -10.16 -9.14 1.56
C ILE A 151 -9.86 -8.74 0.10
N TYR A 152 -10.21 -9.58 -0.88
CA TYR A 152 -10.04 -9.24 -2.30
C TYR A 152 -10.86 -8.01 -2.70
N ARG A 153 -12.09 -7.90 -2.20
CA ARG A 153 -12.95 -6.75 -2.47
C ARG A 153 -12.40 -5.47 -1.86
N ASP A 154 -11.85 -5.54 -0.65
CA ASP A 154 -11.31 -4.39 0.08
C ASP A 154 -10.06 -3.79 -0.60
N ILE A 155 -9.31 -4.60 -1.35
CA ILE A 155 -8.18 -4.14 -2.17
C ILE A 155 -8.57 -3.82 -3.63
N GLY A 156 -9.88 -3.80 -3.94
CA GLY A 156 -10.40 -3.43 -5.25
C GLY A 156 -10.28 -4.51 -6.32
N LEU A 157 -10.12 -5.78 -5.93
CA LEU A 157 -10.03 -6.91 -6.86
C LEU A 157 -11.34 -7.69 -6.89
N ASP A 158 -11.75 -8.09 -8.11
CA ASP A 158 -12.85 -9.03 -8.29
C ASP A 158 -12.38 -10.46 -8.07
N TRP A 159 -13.17 -11.23 -7.34
CA TRP A 159 -12.91 -12.66 -7.19
C TRP A 159 -13.22 -13.38 -8.51
N VAL A 160 -12.21 -14.05 -9.07
CA VAL A 160 -12.38 -14.88 -10.27
C VAL A 160 -12.64 -16.32 -9.82
N GLU A 161 -13.77 -16.90 -10.24
CA GLU A 161 -14.13 -18.32 -9.99
C GLU A 161 -13.35 -19.26 -10.87
#